data_ee43139ec672033b0717404f647137e3
#
_entry.id   ee43139ec672033b0717404f647137e3
#
_cell.length_a   1.000
_cell.length_b   1.000
_cell.length_c   1.000
_cell.angle_alpha   90.00
_cell.angle_beta   90.00
_cell.angle_gamma   90.00
#
_symmetry.space_group_name_H-M   'P 1'
#
loop_
_entity.id
_entity.type
_entity.pdbx_description
1 polymer ?
#
loop_
_entity_poly.entity_id
_entity_poly.type
_entity_poly.pdbx_seq_one_letter_code
_entity_poly.pdbx_strand_id
1 'polypeptide(L)'
;MYQSVEEYAAANAAPCVATVGTFDGFHRGHASIFERLTSRAADMGRPAAAITFHPHPRVVVTPDDPPLLLTTPEEKIDILRDVFDGALVFLPFDDRLRRMTADQFIREILLDRFHIQALVAGYNHSFGHQRFGTADQLADLGAEAGFAVEVVTPVTYQDMPISSSRIRRVIKGGEWEDALQMLGHPYPIRGRVVKGIGKGRQLLGWPTINLSWSERKLLPPAGVYACTAAVGEKQYRGMMFIGVNMLNPQQVVSVEAHLFDFNGDLYGAEVTLYPSHFIRPNIRFATPEELSRQIAHDKETVLKLIL
;
A
#
# COMPACT_ATOMS: atom_id res chain seq x y z
N MET A 1 4.36 -16.63 4.48
CA MET A 1 3.85 -15.45 5.24
C MET A 1 3.52 -15.90 6.64
N TYR A 2 3.83 -15.10 7.65
CA TYR A 2 3.61 -15.42 9.07
C TYR A 2 2.86 -14.26 9.74
N GLN A 3 1.84 -14.58 10.52
CA GLN A 3 1.03 -13.58 11.22
C GLN A 3 1.56 -13.24 12.62
N SER A 4 2.57 -13.97 13.09
CA SER A 4 3.25 -13.68 14.36
C SER A 4 4.72 -14.10 14.32
N VAL A 5 5.46 -13.62 15.31
CA VAL A 5 6.86 -14.00 15.54
C VAL A 5 6.96 -15.47 15.94
N GLU A 6 6.03 -15.94 16.76
CA GLU A 6 5.97 -17.31 17.24
C GLU A 6 5.77 -18.29 16.09
N GLU A 7 4.88 -17.96 15.16
CA GLU A 7 4.65 -18.75 13.94
C GLU A 7 5.92 -18.79 13.07
N TYR A 8 6.60 -17.66 12.89
CA TYR A 8 7.85 -17.60 12.15
C TYR A 8 8.94 -18.43 12.84
N ALA A 9 9.17 -18.22 14.14
CA ALA A 9 10.21 -18.90 14.91
C ALA A 9 10.01 -20.41 14.96
N ALA A 10 8.77 -20.87 15.05
CA ALA A 10 8.45 -22.30 15.02
C ALA A 10 8.78 -22.96 13.67
N ALA A 11 8.66 -22.20 12.58
CA ALA A 11 8.92 -22.69 11.22
C ALA A 11 10.38 -22.51 10.78
N ASN A 12 11.14 -21.59 11.40
CA ASN A 12 12.45 -21.15 10.93
C ASN A 12 13.44 -21.03 12.10
N ALA A 13 14.23 -22.07 12.30
CA ALA A 13 15.31 -22.07 13.28
C ALA A 13 16.65 -21.53 12.72
N ALA A 14 16.75 -21.34 11.40
CA ALA A 14 17.99 -20.90 10.77
C ALA A 14 18.18 -19.39 10.93
N PRO A 15 19.43 -18.94 11.17
CA PRO A 15 19.74 -17.52 11.14
C PRO A 15 19.38 -16.86 9.80
N CYS A 16 18.90 -15.61 9.84
CA CYS A 16 18.42 -14.90 8.65
C CYS A 16 19.07 -13.52 8.45
N VAL A 17 18.90 -12.97 7.25
CA VAL A 17 19.10 -11.55 6.97
C VAL A 17 17.72 -10.88 7.01
N ALA A 18 17.60 -9.80 7.76
CA ALA A 18 16.29 -9.17 7.97
C ALA A 18 16.24 -7.71 7.52
N THR A 19 15.04 -7.25 7.26
CA THR A 19 14.69 -5.83 7.22
C THR A 19 13.48 -5.59 8.10
N VAL A 20 13.36 -4.39 8.67
CA VAL A 20 12.23 -4.00 9.53
C VAL A 20 11.65 -2.69 9.01
N GLY A 21 10.33 -2.59 8.93
CA GLY A 21 9.70 -1.35 8.47
C GLY A 21 8.18 -1.43 8.37
N THR A 22 7.54 -0.29 8.26
CA THR A 22 6.10 -0.25 8.01
C THR A 22 5.74 -0.64 6.58
N PHE A 23 6.67 -0.39 5.65
CA PHE A 23 6.54 -0.64 4.21
C PHE A 23 5.20 -0.18 3.62
N ASP A 24 4.64 0.89 4.17
CA ASP A 24 3.36 1.41 3.72
C ASP A 24 3.49 2.07 2.35
N GLY A 25 2.69 1.59 1.39
CA GLY A 25 2.74 1.97 -0.01
C GLY A 25 3.83 1.27 -0.82
N PHE A 26 4.67 0.44 -0.24
CA PHE A 26 5.78 -0.30 -0.89
C PHE A 26 6.47 0.47 -2.03
N HIS A 27 6.76 1.75 -1.80
CA HIS A 27 7.32 2.66 -2.79
C HIS A 27 8.76 2.28 -3.23
N ARG A 28 9.27 2.92 -4.29
CA ARG A 28 10.61 2.64 -4.87
C ARG A 28 11.74 2.61 -3.84
N GLY A 29 11.69 3.43 -2.79
CA GLY A 29 12.65 3.35 -1.69
C GLY A 29 12.54 2.05 -0.86
N HIS A 30 11.34 1.50 -0.70
CA HIS A 30 11.16 0.18 -0.09
C HIS A 30 11.64 -0.93 -1.03
N ALA A 31 11.33 -0.85 -2.33
CA ALA A 31 11.81 -1.81 -3.32
C ALA A 31 13.33 -1.95 -3.29
N SER A 32 14.08 -0.83 -3.23
CA SER A 32 15.54 -0.84 -3.12
C SER A 32 16.04 -1.53 -1.84
N ILE A 33 15.32 -1.40 -0.71
CA ILE A 33 15.65 -2.14 0.53
C ILE A 33 15.46 -3.64 0.32
N PHE A 34 14.37 -4.06 -0.33
CA PHE A 34 14.08 -5.47 -0.57
C PHE A 34 15.02 -6.11 -1.58
N GLU A 35 15.43 -5.40 -2.62
CA GLU A 35 16.46 -5.82 -3.55
C GLU A 35 17.79 -6.07 -2.81
N ARG A 36 18.18 -5.14 -1.95
CA ARG A 36 19.41 -5.28 -1.17
C ARG A 36 19.31 -6.39 -0.12
N LEU A 37 18.16 -6.55 0.53
CA LEU A 37 17.85 -7.65 1.45
C LEU A 37 18.04 -9.00 0.76
N THR A 38 17.45 -9.18 -0.40
CA THR A 38 17.52 -10.42 -1.18
C THR A 38 18.95 -10.72 -1.61
N SER A 39 19.69 -9.72 -2.14
CA SER A 39 21.09 -9.85 -2.52
C SER A 39 21.96 -10.22 -1.30
N ARG A 40 21.80 -9.53 -0.18
CA ARG A 40 22.59 -9.79 1.03
C ARG A 40 22.32 -11.18 1.62
N ALA A 41 21.07 -11.62 1.59
CA ALA A 41 20.67 -12.95 2.03
C ALA A 41 21.33 -14.04 1.16
N ALA A 42 21.31 -13.85 -0.16
CA ALA A 42 21.98 -14.75 -1.11
C ALA A 42 23.49 -14.80 -0.89
N ASP A 43 24.17 -13.65 -0.74
CA ASP A 43 25.61 -13.55 -0.47
C ASP A 43 26.02 -14.31 0.80
N MET A 44 25.14 -14.31 1.81
CA MET A 44 25.39 -14.99 3.09
C MET A 44 24.89 -16.45 3.12
N GLY A 45 24.21 -16.91 2.06
CA GLY A 45 23.57 -18.23 2.05
C GLY A 45 22.51 -18.37 3.15
N ARG A 46 21.75 -17.31 3.42
CA ARG A 46 20.74 -17.24 4.49
C ARG A 46 19.35 -16.88 3.93
N PRO A 47 18.27 -17.30 4.60
CA PRO A 47 16.94 -16.84 4.25
C PRO A 47 16.78 -15.34 4.50
N ALA A 48 15.94 -14.69 3.68
CA ALA A 48 15.55 -13.30 3.86
C ALA A 48 14.25 -13.19 4.67
N ALA A 49 14.16 -12.22 5.58
CA ALA A 49 12.98 -11.94 6.37
C ALA A 49 12.63 -10.45 6.37
N ALA A 50 11.41 -10.11 6.00
CA ALA A 50 10.85 -8.76 6.10
C ALA A 50 9.89 -8.70 7.28
N ILE A 51 10.20 -7.86 8.26
CA ILE A 51 9.43 -7.68 9.49
C ILE A 51 8.64 -6.38 9.34
N THR A 52 7.32 -6.47 9.36
CA THR A 52 6.41 -5.33 9.30
C THR A 52 5.46 -5.31 10.49
N PHE A 53 4.64 -4.29 10.62
CA PHE A 53 3.79 -4.08 11.78
C PHE A 53 2.31 -4.07 11.41
N HIS A 54 1.48 -4.64 12.29
CA HIS A 54 0.04 -4.50 12.23
C HIS A 54 -0.54 -4.39 13.65
N PRO A 55 -1.38 -3.36 13.95
CA PRO A 55 -1.68 -2.20 13.09
C PRO A 55 -0.45 -1.33 12.80
N HIS A 56 -0.59 -0.40 11.86
CA HIS A 56 0.48 0.56 11.55
C HIS A 56 0.87 1.34 12.83
N PRO A 57 2.18 1.47 13.17
CA PRO A 57 2.64 2.05 14.44
C PRO A 57 2.00 3.40 14.78
N ARG A 58 1.81 4.29 13.79
CA ARG A 58 1.18 5.59 14.03
C ARG A 58 -0.30 5.50 14.42
N VAL A 59 -0.98 4.41 14.16
CA VAL A 59 -2.36 4.20 14.64
C VAL A 59 -2.39 4.05 16.17
N VAL A 60 -1.34 3.45 16.74
CA VAL A 60 -1.22 3.25 18.19
C VAL A 60 -0.54 4.44 18.87
N VAL A 61 0.45 5.05 18.21
CA VAL A 61 1.24 6.17 18.77
C VAL A 61 0.48 7.50 18.72
N THR A 62 -0.30 7.74 17.68
CA THR A 62 -1.10 8.95 17.48
C THR A 62 -2.55 8.59 17.17
N PRO A 63 -3.30 8.03 18.14
CA PRO A 63 -4.64 7.51 17.89
C PRO A 63 -5.66 8.59 17.51
N ASP A 64 -5.45 9.84 17.95
CA ASP A 64 -6.35 10.96 17.66
C ASP A 64 -6.21 11.47 16.20
N ASP A 65 -5.05 11.28 15.57
CA ASP A 65 -4.79 11.67 14.17
C ASP A 65 -3.93 10.60 13.45
N PRO A 66 -4.43 9.38 13.29
CA PRO A 66 -3.69 8.34 12.59
C PRO A 66 -3.69 8.60 11.08
N PRO A 67 -2.56 8.36 10.40
CA PRO A 67 -2.52 8.56 8.96
C PRO A 67 -3.42 7.55 8.23
N LEU A 68 -4.03 7.98 7.14
CA LEU A 68 -4.58 7.04 6.16
C LEU A 68 -3.44 6.23 5.53
N LEU A 69 -3.70 4.95 5.27
CA LEU A 69 -2.72 4.01 4.75
C LEU A 69 -2.60 4.14 3.22
N LEU A 70 -1.39 4.05 2.71
CA LEU A 70 -1.15 3.90 1.27
C LEU A 70 -1.50 2.48 0.80
N THR A 71 -1.26 1.48 1.66
CA THR A 71 -1.66 0.09 1.43
C THR A 71 -2.30 -0.50 2.68
N THR A 72 -3.41 -1.22 2.53
CA THR A 72 -3.93 -2.09 3.58
C THR A 72 -2.97 -3.28 3.79
N PRO A 73 -3.11 -4.06 4.89
CA PRO A 73 -2.31 -5.27 5.06
C PRO A 73 -2.45 -6.25 3.90
N GLU A 74 -3.66 -6.46 3.40
CA GLU A 74 -3.95 -7.36 2.28
C GLU A 74 -3.30 -6.87 0.98
N GLU A 75 -3.43 -5.58 0.66
CA GLU A 75 -2.79 -4.96 -0.50
C GLU A 75 -1.26 -5.04 -0.42
N LYS A 76 -0.68 -4.85 0.77
CA LYS A 76 0.75 -5.00 1.01
C LYS A 76 1.22 -6.44 0.75
N ILE A 77 0.45 -7.41 1.22
CA ILE A 77 0.72 -8.83 1.00
C ILE A 77 0.70 -9.14 -0.49
N ASP A 78 -0.30 -8.67 -1.22
CA ASP A 78 -0.43 -8.93 -2.65
C ASP A 78 0.75 -8.34 -3.42
N ILE A 79 1.15 -7.10 -3.13
CA ILE A 79 2.33 -6.47 -3.74
C ILE A 79 3.61 -7.26 -3.43
N LEU A 80 3.82 -7.62 -2.15
CA LEU A 80 5.05 -8.29 -1.73
C LEU A 80 5.17 -9.72 -2.24
N ARG A 81 4.05 -10.41 -2.45
CA ARG A 81 4.05 -11.77 -3.02
C ARG A 81 4.70 -11.83 -4.39
N ASP A 82 4.55 -10.78 -5.19
CA ASP A 82 5.07 -10.74 -6.56
C ASP A 82 6.54 -10.34 -6.64
N VAL A 83 7.09 -9.73 -5.58
CA VAL A 83 8.43 -9.11 -5.61
C VAL A 83 9.40 -9.64 -4.55
N PHE A 84 8.95 -10.47 -3.62
CA PHE A 84 9.77 -10.95 -2.51
C PHE A 84 9.52 -12.42 -2.21
N ASP A 85 10.55 -13.24 -2.42
CA ASP A 85 10.56 -14.69 -2.15
C ASP A 85 11.14 -15.01 -0.77
N GLY A 86 10.90 -14.17 0.23
CA GLY A 86 11.35 -14.35 1.59
C GLY A 86 10.18 -14.45 2.58
N ALA A 87 10.52 -14.54 3.86
CA ALA A 87 9.54 -14.53 4.92
C ALA A 87 9.01 -13.12 5.17
N LEU A 88 7.68 -12.92 5.06
CA LEU A 88 6.99 -11.70 5.51
C LEU A 88 6.32 -11.97 6.84
N VAL A 89 6.71 -11.23 7.88
CA VAL A 89 6.22 -11.41 9.25
C VAL A 89 5.54 -10.13 9.74
N PHE A 90 4.29 -10.25 10.16
CA PHE A 90 3.53 -9.16 10.79
C PHE A 90 3.69 -9.21 12.29
N LEU A 91 4.41 -8.23 12.85
CA LEU A 91 4.49 -8.03 14.31
C LEU A 91 3.25 -7.27 14.80
N PRO A 92 2.53 -7.77 15.81
CA PRO A 92 1.53 -6.99 16.50
C PRO A 92 2.15 -5.73 17.11
N PHE A 93 1.74 -4.55 16.64
CA PHE A 93 2.22 -3.29 17.21
C PHE A 93 1.27 -2.85 18.33
N ASP A 94 1.52 -3.37 19.51
CA ASP A 94 0.78 -3.12 20.75
C ASP A 94 1.51 -2.16 21.69
N ASP A 95 0.95 -1.94 22.87
CA ASP A 95 1.56 -1.11 23.92
C ASP A 95 2.89 -1.70 24.46
N ARG A 96 3.08 -3.02 24.43
CA ARG A 96 4.35 -3.65 24.81
C ARG A 96 5.43 -3.26 23.81
N LEU A 97 5.19 -3.50 22.52
CA LEU A 97 6.16 -3.20 21.48
C LEU A 97 6.44 -1.70 21.38
N ARG A 98 5.42 -0.85 21.57
CA ARG A 98 5.56 0.61 21.60
C ARG A 98 6.50 1.11 22.67
N ARG A 99 6.55 0.45 23.84
CA ARG A 99 7.38 0.84 25.00
C ARG A 99 8.78 0.24 24.99
N MET A 100 9.05 -0.71 24.11
CA MET A 100 10.38 -1.32 24.01
C MET A 100 11.44 -0.27 23.68
N THR A 101 12.56 -0.33 24.36
CA THR A 101 13.76 0.40 23.95
C THR A 101 14.36 -0.22 22.69
N ALA A 102 15.28 0.49 22.02
CA ALA A 102 15.97 -0.07 20.86
C ALA A 102 16.75 -1.35 21.24
N ASP A 103 17.45 -1.36 22.38
CA ASP A 103 18.19 -2.52 22.86
C ASP A 103 17.27 -3.72 23.14
N GLN A 104 16.12 -3.50 23.79
CA GLN A 104 15.13 -4.56 24.01
C GLN A 104 14.60 -5.13 22.71
N PHE A 105 14.26 -4.27 21.73
CA PHE A 105 13.78 -4.73 20.43
C PHE A 105 14.84 -5.55 19.69
N ILE A 106 16.10 -5.10 19.72
CA ILE A 106 17.21 -5.82 19.09
C ILE A 106 17.39 -7.19 19.75
N ARG A 107 17.49 -7.26 21.09
CA ARG A 107 17.75 -8.52 21.82
C ARG A 107 16.55 -9.46 21.75
N GLU A 108 15.39 -9.02 22.24
CA GLU A 108 14.23 -9.89 22.42
C GLU A 108 13.57 -10.28 21.08
N ILE A 109 13.59 -9.39 20.07
CA ILE A 109 12.93 -9.65 18.79
C ILE A 109 13.95 -10.09 17.73
N LEU A 110 14.92 -9.24 17.41
CA LEU A 110 15.80 -9.52 16.28
C LEU A 110 16.76 -10.68 16.53
N LEU A 111 17.36 -10.74 17.72
CA LEU A 111 18.31 -11.81 18.05
C LEU A 111 17.62 -13.07 18.56
N ASP A 112 16.77 -12.96 19.58
CA ASP A 112 16.22 -14.15 20.25
C ASP A 112 15.14 -14.86 19.42
N ARG A 113 14.39 -14.12 18.59
CA ARG A 113 13.27 -14.69 17.79
C ARG A 113 13.60 -14.89 16.33
N PHE A 114 14.34 -13.95 15.72
CA PHE A 114 14.68 -14.01 14.31
C PHE A 114 16.08 -14.52 14.04
N HIS A 115 16.95 -14.59 15.06
CA HIS A 115 18.35 -15.01 14.94
C HIS A 115 19.07 -14.27 13.80
N ILE A 116 18.87 -12.93 13.70
CA ILE A 116 19.43 -12.17 12.59
C ILE A 116 20.97 -12.19 12.60
N GLN A 117 21.57 -12.30 11.43
CA GLN A 117 23.02 -12.14 11.21
C GLN A 117 23.34 -10.84 10.49
N ALA A 118 22.38 -10.28 9.78
CA ALA A 118 22.49 -8.96 9.18
C ALA A 118 21.13 -8.28 9.13
N LEU A 119 21.15 -6.94 9.22
CA LEU A 119 20.00 -6.09 9.09
C LEU A 119 20.22 -5.14 7.91
N VAL A 120 19.28 -5.12 6.97
CA VAL A 120 19.23 -4.13 5.88
C VAL A 120 18.21 -3.07 6.25
N ALA A 121 18.62 -1.83 6.37
CA ALA A 121 17.78 -0.73 6.84
C ALA A 121 17.74 0.43 5.83
N GLY A 122 16.64 1.15 5.77
CA GLY A 122 16.57 2.40 5.02
C GLY A 122 17.28 3.55 5.77
N TYR A 123 17.73 4.55 5.05
CA TYR A 123 18.46 5.71 5.58
C TYR A 123 17.73 6.48 6.70
N ASN A 124 16.40 6.45 6.72
CA ASN A 124 15.55 7.12 7.72
C ASN A 124 14.94 6.15 8.73
N HIS A 125 15.52 4.97 8.83
CA HIS A 125 15.04 3.95 9.73
C HIS A 125 15.30 4.34 11.19
N SER A 126 14.32 4.13 12.07
CA SER A 126 14.47 4.38 13.50
C SER A 126 13.70 3.33 14.29
N PHE A 127 14.33 2.79 15.33
CA PHE A 127 13.75 1.80 16.24
C PHE A 127 13.38 2.39 17.60
N GLY A 128 12.44 1.71 18.28
CA GLY A 128 12.17 1.88 19.70
C GLY A 128 11.46 3.18 20.09
N HIS A 129 11.16 3.25 21.38
CA HIS A 129 10.62 4.44 22.01
C HIS A 129 11.64 5.58 21.90
N GLN A 130 11.27 6.75 21.42
CA GLN A 130 12.10 7.95 21.15
C GLN A 130 12.83 7.97 19.80
N ARG A 131 12.53 7.07 18.84
CA ARG A 131 13.15 7.05 17.52
C ARG A 131 14.68 7.05 17.57
N PHE A 132 15.26 6.17 18.35
CA PHE A 132 16.70 5.99 18.40
C PHE A 132 17.20 5.47 17.06
N GLY A 133 18.21 6.13 16.49
CA GLY A 133 19.02 5.55 15.44
C GLY A 133 19.11 6.40 14.17
N THR A 134 20.17 7.22 14.10
CA THR A 134 20.81 7.49 12.81
C THR A 134 21.37 6.16 12.27
N ALA A 135 21.69 6.13 10.97
CA ALA A 135 22.34 4.97 10.34
C ALA A 135 23.61 4.52 11.11
N ASP A 136 24.39 5.49 11.61
CA ASP A 136 25.63 5.23 12.36
C ASP A 136 25.32 4.57 13.72
N GLN A 137 24.35 5.09 14.48
CA GLN A 137 23.94 4.49 15.76
C GLN A 137 23.40 3.08 15.58
N LEU A 138 22.73 2.81 14.47
CA LEU A 138 22.23 1.47 14.17
C LEU A 138 23.38 0.51 13.84
N ALA A 139 24.42 0.99 13.17
CA ALA A 139 25.64 0.22 12.90
C ALA A 139 26.40 -0.10 14.18
N ASP A 140 26.53 0.87 15.09
CA ASP A 140 27.16 0.68 16.42
C ASP A 140 26.42 -0.35 17.26
N LEU A 141 25.09 -0.23 17.36
CA LEU A 141 24.23 -1.20 18.06
C LEU A 141 24.32 -2.60 17.44
N GLY A 142 24.40 -2.70 16.12
CA GLY A 142 24.60 -3.97 15.43
C GLY A 142 25.93 -4.61 15.77
N ALA A 143 27.02 -3.82 15.77
CA ALA A 143 28.36 -4.29 16.12
C ALA A 143 28.42 -4.78 17.57
N GLU A 144 27.83 -4.04 18.52
CA GLU A 144 27.72 -4.44 19.92
C GLU A 144 26.88 -5.71 20.12
N ALA A 145 25.81 -5.86 19.34
CA ALA A 145 24.90 -7.00 19.41
C ALA A 145 25.34 -8.21 18.56
N GLY A 146 26.41 -8.09 17.76
CA GLY A 146 27.02 -9.17 16.99
C GLY A 146 26.38 -9.46 15.65
N PHE A 147 25.71 -8.49 15.00
CA PHE A 147 25.19 -8.62 13.63
C PHE A 147 25.61 -7.45 12.74
N ALA A 148 25.70 -7.71 11.43
CA ALA A 148 26.04 -6.67 10.47
C ALA A 148 24.83 -5.75 10.18
N VAL A 149 25.08 -4.45 10.03
CA VAL A 149 24.06 -3.49 9.57
C VAL A 149 24.48 -2.89 8.24
N GLU A 150 23.54 -2.85 7.31
CA GLU A 150 23.71 -2.23 6.03
C GLU A 150 22.61 -1.21 5.78
N VAL A 151 22.99 0.03 5.50
CA VAL A 151 22.06 1.13 5.27
C VAL A 151 21.96 1.43 3.78
N VAL A 152 20.74 1.32 3.26
CA VAL A 152 20.44 1.60 1.85
C VAL A 152 20.29 3.10 1.63
N THR A 153 20.97 3.62 0.62
CA THR A 153 20.86 5.02 0.22
C THR A 153 19.43 5.38 -0.23
N PRO A 154 18.96 6.60 0.02
CA PRO A 154 17.62 7.01 -0.36
C PRO A 154 17.43 7.04 -1.89
N VAL A 155 16.34 6.46 -2.36
CA VAL A 155 15.86 6.68 -3.73
C VAL A 155 15.18 8.03 -3.78
N THR A 156 15.52 8.85 -4.77
CA THR A 156 14.98 10.19 -4.96
C THR A 156 14.00 10.26 -6.13
N TYR A 157 13.12 11.22 -6.06
CA TYR A 157 12.27 11.68 -7.14
C TYR A 157 12.24 13.21 -7.10
N GLN A 158 12.58 13.89 -8.23
CA GLN A 158 12.76 15.34 -8.28
C GLN A 158 13.70 15.83 -7.14
N ASP A 159 14.89 15.24 -7.06
CA ASP A 159 15.97 15.53 -6.11
C ASP A 159 15.60 15.42 -4.62
N MET A 160 14.44 14.91 -4.29
CA MET A 160 14.01 14.73 -2.90
C MET A 160 13.78 13.25 -2.59
N PRO A 161 14.14 12.76 -1.39
CA PRO A 161 13.90 11.38 -0.98
C PRO A 161 12.42 10.99 -1.07
N ILE A 162 12.18 9.79 -1.57
CA ILE A 162 10.85 9.18 -1.57
C ILE A 162 10.52 8.68 -0.17
N SER A 163 9.32 8.96 0.31
CA SER A 163 8.80 8.43 1.57
C SER A 163 7.27 8.32 1.55
N SER A 164 6.71 7.42 2.36
CA SER A 164 5.25 7.27 2.49
C SER A 164 4.56 8.59 2.90
N SER A 165 5.20 9.40 3.75
CA SER A 165 4.65 10.71 4.16
C SER A 165 4.62 11.71 3.00
N ARG A 166 5.65 11.71 2.14
CA ARG A 166 5.69 12.55 0.94
C ARG A 166 4.63 12.11 -0.06
N ILE A 167 4.51 10.80 -0.31
CA ILE A 167 3.50 10.26 -1.22
C ILE A 167 2.09 10.63 -0.76
N ARG A 168 1.78 10.50 0.55
CA ARG A 168 0.47 10.94 1.07
C ARG A 168 0.20 12.42 0.83
N ARG A 169 1.20 13.27 0.99
CA ARG A 169 1.08 14.72 0.74
C ARG A 169 0.78 15.00 -0.72
N VAL A 170 1.50 14.37 -1.62
CA VAL A 170 1.36 14.49 -3.08
C VAL A 170 -0.02 14.00 -3.53
N ILE A 171 -0.48 12.84 -3.04
CA ILE A 171 -1.85 12.37 -3.30
C ILE A 171 -2.89 13.38 -2.82
N LYS A 172 -2.77 13.88 -1.60
CA LYS A 172 -3.69 14.89 -1.05
C LYS A 172 -3.64 16.22 -1.81
N GLY A 173 -2.50 16.56 -2.39
CA GLY A 173 -2.30 17.74 -3.23
C GLY A 173 -2.87 17.63 -4.64
N GLY A 174 -3.29 16.44 -5.05
CA GLY A 174 -3.84 16.21 -6.39
C GLY A 174 -2.81 15.83 -7.45
N GLU A 175 -1.56 15.67 -7.08
CA GLU A 175 -0.44 15.34 -7.97
C GLU A 175 -0.37 13.81 -8.13
N TRP A 176 -1.40 13.24 -8.76
CA TRP A 176 -1.61 11.79 -8.80
C TRP A 176 -0.50 11.05 -9.57
N GLU A 177 -0.10 11.57 -10.71
CA GLU A 177 0.94 11.00 -11.56
C GLU A 177 2.30 10.95 -10.84
N ASP A 178 2.64 12.00 -10.10
CA ASP A 178 3.87 12.04 -9.28
C ASP A 178 3.84 10.99 -8.17
N ALA A 179 2.67 10.77 -7.57
CA ALA A 179 2.50 9.71 -6.58
C ALA A 179 2.77 8.32 -7.18
N LEU A 180 2.26 8.04 -8.37
CA LEU A 180 2.51 6.78 -9.08
C LEU A 180 3.99 6.60 -9.44
N GLN A 181 4.67 7.67 -9.87
CA GLN A 181 6.11 7.64 -10.15
C GLN A 181 6.95 7.33 -8.90
N MET A 182 6.56 7.85 -7.75
CA MET A 182 7.22 7.54 -6.49
C MET A 182 6.91 6.14 -5.98
N LEU A 183 5.70 5.64 -6.19
CA LEU A 183 5.31 4.27 -5.83
C LEU A 183 6.07 3.25 -6.69
N GLY A 184 6.11 3.44 -8.01
CA GLY A 184 6.76 2.54 -8.96
C GLY A 184 5.97 1.26 -9.26
N HIS A 185 4.73 1.18 -8.81
CA HIS A 185 3.79 0.10 -9.08
C HIS A 185 2.36 0.64 -9.11
N PRO A 186 1.39 -0.09 -9.70
CA PRO A 186 -0.02 0.29 -9.68
C PRO A 186 -0.55 0.45 -8.25
N TYR A 187 -1.33 1.50 -7.99
CA TYR A 187 -1.91 1.77 -6.68
C TYR A 187 -3.19 0.94 -6.47
N PRO A 188 -3.19 -0.05 -5.58
CA PRO A 188 -4.37 -0.88 -5.37
C PRO A 188 -5.43 -0.15 -4.55
N ILE A 189 -6.70 -0.39 -4.88
CA ILE A 189 -7.86 -0.11 -4.03
C ILE A 189 -8.66 -1.40 -3.98
N ARG A 190 -8.40 -2.21 -2.96
CA ARG A 190 -9.07 -3.49 -2.76
C ARG A 190 -10.35 -3.31 -1.96
N GLY A 191 -11.39 -4.01 -2.38
CA GLY A 191 -12.65 -4.00 -1.66
C GLY A 191 -13.62 -5.06 -2.15
N ARG A 192 -14.80 -5.07 -1.51
CA ARG A 192 -15.91 -5.95 -1.87
C ARG A 192 -16.95 -5.18 -2.66
N VAL A 193 -17.43 -5.78 -3.72
CA VAL A 193 -18.53 -5.19 -4.51
C VAL A 193 -19.83 -5.23 -3.71
N VAL A 194 -20.40 -4.05 -3.51
CA VAL A 194 -21.65 -3.86 -2.76
C VAL A 194 -22.75 -3.28 -3.65
N LYS A 195 -24.00 -3.38 -3.20
CA LYS A 195 -25.11 -2.75 -3.89
C LYS A 195 -24.98 -1.22 -3.79
N GLY A 196 -24.85 -0.58 -4.94
CA GLY A 196 -24.98 0.87 -5.06
C GLY A 196 -26.45 1.30 -5.15
N ILE A 197 -26.68 2.57 -5.46
CA ILE A 197 -28.02 3.14 -5.61
C ILE A 197 -28.77 2.54 -6.82
N GLY A 198 -28.06 1.83 -7.71
CA GLY A 198 -28.63 1.14 -8.89
C GLY A 198 -29.06 2.04 -10.05
N LYS A 199 -28.95 3.37 -9.90
CA LYS A 199 -29.42 4.35 -10.88
C LYS A 199 -28.55 4.42 -12.16
N GLY A 200 -27.25 4.06 -12.09
CA GLY A 200 -26.35 4.11 -13.23
C GLY A 200 -26.80 3.19 -14.38
N ARG A 201 -27.16 1.95 -14.08
CA ARG A 201 -27.64 1.00 -15.11
C ARG A 201 -29.03 1.36 -15.64
N GLN A 202 -29.94 1.75 -14.74
CA GLN A 202 -31.33 2.01 -15.12
C GLN A 202 -31.54 3.32 -15.83
N LEU A 203 -30.84 4.39 -15.43
CA LEU A 203 -31.03 5.73 -15.97
C LEU A 203 -30.04 6.09 -17.09
N LEU A 204 -28.83 5.52 -17.05
CA LEU A 204 -27.74 5.96 -17.91
C LEU A 204 -27.25 4.88 -18.89
N GLY A 205 -27.68 3.62 -18.73
CA GLY A 205 -27.20 2.51 -19.54
C GLY A 205 -25.74 2.07 -19.24
N TRP A 206 -25.12 2.63 -18.19
CA TRP A 206 -23.74 2.35 -17.79
C TRP A 206 -23.71 1.50 -16.51
N PRO A 207 -23.54 0.17 -16.62
CA PRO A 207 -23.42 -0.67 -15.43
C PRO A 207 -22.11 -0.35 -14.68
N THR A 208 -22.23 -0.05 -13.40
CA THR A 208 -21.10 0.20 -12.51
C THR A 208 -21.11 -0.76 -11.32
N ILE A 209 -19.95 -1.15 -10.87
CA ILE A 209 -19.76 -1.76 -9.55
C ILE A 209 -19.50 -0.65 -8.53
N ASN A 210 -19.97 -0.85 -7.31
CA ASN A 210 -19.66 -0.01 -6.16
C ASN A 210 -18.77 -0.79 -5.22
N LEU A 211 -17.66 -0.20 -4.81
CA LEU A 211 -16.68 -0.86 -3.97
C LEU A 211 -16.82 -0.39 -2.52
N SER A 212 -16.91 -1.33 -1.58
CA SER A 212 -16.69 -1.09 -0.14
C SER A 212 -15.21 -1.34 0.15
N TRP A 213 -14.52 -0.35 0.65
CA TRP A 213 -13.08 -0.41 0.93
C TRP A 213 -12.79 -0.13 2.40
N SER A 214 -11.54 -0.31 2.83
CA SER A 214 -11.12 0.03 4.19
C SER A 214 -11.17 1.54 4.42
N GLU A 215 -11.85 2.01 5.47
CA GLU A 215 -11.88 3.43 5.87
C GLU A 215 -10.49 4.01 6.16
N ARG A 216 -9.52 3.14 6.44
CA ARG A 216 -8.11 3.52 6.65
C ARG A 216 -7.35 3.74 5.35
N LYS A 217 -7.87 3.32 4.20
CA LYS A 217 -7.22 3.49 2.89
C LYS A 217 -7.24 4.94 2.45
N LEU A 218 -6.08 5.47 2.07
CA LEU A 218 -6.02 6.77 1.40
C LEU A 218 -6.52 6.59 -0.05
N LEU A 219 -7.61 7.24 -0.38
CA LEU A 219 -8.08 7.29 -1.76
C LEU A 219 -7.35 8.39 -2.56
N PRO A 220 -7.19 8.21 -3.88
CA PRO A 220 -6.85 9.29 -4.79
C PRO A 220 -7.83 10.47 -4.68
N PRO A 221 -7.46 11.66 -5.19
CA PRO A 221 -8.36 12.80 -5.25
C PRO A 221 -9.70 12.48 -5.91
N ALA A 222 -10.75 13.20 -5.52
CA ALA A 222 -12.06 13.03 -6.11
C ALA A 222 -12.05 13.36 -7.62
N GLY A 223 -12.56 12.46 -8.44
CA GLY A 223 -12.56 12.60 -9.90
C GLY A 223 -12.85 11.30 -10.64
N VAL A 224 -12.63 11.36 -11.95
CA VAL A 224 -12.72 10.22 -12.86
C VAL A 224 -11.32 9.80 -13.28
N TYR A 225 -11.09 8.50 -13.31
CA TYR A 225 -9.80 7.89 -13.62
C TYR A 225 -9.94 6.80 -14.68
N ALA A 226 -8.93 6.66 -15.52
CA ALA A 226 -8.69 5.40 -16.20
C ALA A 226 -8.24 4.36 -15.14
N CYS A 227 -8.71 3.13 -15.24
CA CYS A 227 -8.31 2.09 -14.31
C CYS A 227 -8.26 0.72 -14.97
N THR A 228 -7.55 -0.20 -14.31
CA THR A 228 -7.73 -1.63 -14.49
C THR A 228 -8.38 -2.21 -13.24
N ALA A 229 -9.08 -3.34 -13.39
CA ALA A 229 -9.71 -4.06 -12.30
C ALA A 229 -9.27 -5.52 -12.33
N ALA A 230 -8.75 -6.03 -11.21
CA ALA A 230 -8.51 -7.46 -11.03
C ALA A 230 -9.77 -8.10 -10.43
N VAL A 231 -10.28 -9.11 -11.10
CA VAL A 231 -11.46 -9.90 -10.72
C VAL A 231 -11.09 -11.39 -10.80
N GLY A 232 -10.76 -12.00 -9.66
CA GLY A 232 -10.11 -13.30 -9.64
C GLY A 232 -8.79 -13.26 -10.41
N GLU A 233 -8.59 -14.18 -11.36
CA GLU A 233 -7.38 -14.25 -12.20
C GLU A 233 -7.44 -13.34 -13.45
N LYS A 234 -8.55 -12.64 -13.67
CA LYS A 234 -8.77 -11.83 -14.88
C LYS A 234 -8.59 -10.35 -14.58
N GLN A 235 -8.08 -9.63 -15.57
CA GLN A 235 -8.00 -8.18 -15.54
C GLN A 235 -8.94 -7.57 -16.60
N TYR A 236 -9.61 -6.49 -16.21
CA TYR A 236 -10.51 -5.72 -17.06
C TYR A 236 -10.06 -4.26 -17.09
N ARG A 237 -10.10 -3.65 -18.26
CA ARG A 237 -9.97 -2.20 -18.39
C ARG A 237 -11.27 -1.54 -17.97
N GLY A 238 -11.18 -0.33 -17.47
CA GLY A 238 -12.36 0.40 -17.06
C GLY A 238 -12.09 1.86 -16.77
N MET A 239 -13.12 2.54 -16.36
CA MET A 239 -13.04 3.86 -15.76
C MET A 239 -13.66 3.84 -14.37
N MET A 240 -13.07 4.58 -13.44
CA MET A 240 -13.59 4.66 -12.09
C MET A 240 -13.84 6.10 -11.66
N PHE A 241 -14.82 6.25 -10.79
CA PHE A 241 -15.20 7.49 -10.15
C PHE A 241 -14.90 7.38 -8.65
N ILE A 242 -14.27 8.42 -8.11
CA ILE A 242 -14.11 8.63 -6.68
C ILE A 242 -14.76 9.95 -6.32
N GLY A 243 -15.67 9.95 -5.38
CA GLY A 243 -16.27 11.19 -4.90
C GLY A 243 -17.66 11.03 -4.37
N VAL A 244 -18.29 12.16 -4.07
CA VAL A 244 -19.69 12.20 -3.64
C VAL A 244 -20.58 12.09 -4.88
N ASN A 245 -21.26 10.94 -5.00
CA ASN A 245 -22.26 10.77 -6.06
C ASN A 245 -23.48 11.62 -5.75
N MET A 246 -23.77 12.58 -6.62
CA MET A 246 -24.91 13.52 -6.46
C MET A 246 -26.27 12.84 -6.44
N LEU A 247 -26.39 11.65 -7.01
CA LEU A 247 -27.60 10.84 -6.95
C LEU A 247 -27.75 10.12 -5.60
N ASN A 248 -26.71 10.17 -4.75
CA ASN A 248 -26.74 9.59 -3.40
C ASN A 248 -27.29 10.60 -2.39
N PRO A 249 -28.48 10.36 -1.81
CA PRO A 249 -29.06 11.25 -0.80
C PRO A 249 -28.18 11.43 0.45
N GLN A 250 -27.35 10.45 0.77
CA GLN A 250 -26.46 10.45 1.94
C GLN A 250 -25.19 11.28 1.72
N GLN A 251 -24.88 11.69 0.50
CA GLN A 251 -23.68 12.46 0.13
C GLN A 251 -22.36 11.88 0.67
N VAL A 252 -22.27 10.55 0.77
CA VAL A 252 -21.04 9.85 1.16
C VAL A 252 -20.13 9.66 -0.06
N VAL A 253 -18.84 9.66 0.18
CA VAL A 253 -17.85 9.30 -0.86
C VAL A 253 -18.14 7.88 -1.33
N SER A 254 -18.15 7.67 -2.65
CA SER A 254 -18.23 6.35 -3.28
C SER A 254 -17.01 6.11 -4.15
N VAL A 255 -16.68 4.84 -4.33
CA VAL A 255 -15.76 4.35 -5.35
C VAL A 255 -16.59 3.48 -6.29
N GLU A 256 -16.78 3.95 -7.50
CA GLU A 256 -17.58 3.27 -8.53
C GLU A 256 -16.71 3.00 -9.75
N ALA A 257 -16.88 1.84 -10.40
CA ALA A 257 -16.15 1.53 -11.62
C ALA A 257 -17.07 0.92 -12.68
N HIS A 258 -16.91 1.37 -13.92
CA HIS A 258 -17.47 0.76 -15.13
C HIS A 258 -16.37 -0.06 -15.80
N LEU A 259 -16.53 -1.40 -15.80
CA LEU A 259 -15.59 -2.32 -16.41
C LEU A 259 -15.96 -2.55 -17.88
N PHE A 260 -15.01 -2.32 -18.78
CA PHE A 260 -15.22 -2.50 -20.20
C PHE A 260 -15.27 -3.99 -20.55
N ASP A 261 -16.14 -4.33 -21.47
CA ASP A 261 -16.33 -5.70 -21.98
C ASP A 261 -16.62 -6.74 -20.89
N PHE A 262 -17.01 -6.30 -19.70
CA PHE A 262 -17.44 -7.16 -18.62
C PHE A 262 -18.97 -7.34 -18.67
N ASN A 263 -19.40 -8.59 -18.69
CA ASN A 263 -20.81 -8.95 -18.61
C ASN A 263 -20.97 -10.04 -17.55
N GLY A 264 -21.42 -9.66 -16.37
CA GLY A 264 -21.60 -10.58 -15.26
C GLY A 264 -22.10 -9.88 -14.00
N ASP A 265 -22.24 -10.65 -12.93
CA ASP A 265 -22.56 -10.17 -11.58
C ASP A 265 -21.34 -10.33 -10.68
N LEU A 266 -20.96 -9.26 -10.00
CA LEU A 266 -19.83 -9.21 -9.07
C LEU A 266 -20.26 -8.92 -7.63
N TYR A 267 -21.56 -8.89 -7.33
CA TYR A 267 -22.00 -8.61 -5.95
C TYR A 267 -21.40 -9.61 -4.95
N GLY A 268 -20.79 -9.05 -3.90
CA GLY A 268 -20.10 -9.83 -2.88
C GLY A 268 -18.69 -10.30 -3.25
N ALA A 269 -18.29 -10.18 -4.52
CA ALA A 269 -16.94 -10.53 -4.94
C ALA A 269 -15.90 -9.50 -4.43
N GLU A 270 -14.68 -9.98 -4.21
CA GLU A 270 -13.52 -9.10 -4.00
C GLU A 270 -12.98 -8.63 -5.34
N VAL A 271 -12.73 -7.34 -5.44
CA VAL A 271 -12.16 -6.68 -6.62
C VAL A 271 -11.07 -5.72 -6.18
N THR A 272 -9.99 -5.66 -6.93
CA THR A 272 -8.96 -4.64 -6.75
C THR A 272 -8.94 -3.71 -7.96
N LEU A 273 -9.19 -2.42 -7.72
CA LEU A 273 -9.10 -1.37 -8.73
C LEU A 273 -7.71 -0.72 -8.69
N TYR A 274 -7.16 -0.46 -9.86
CA TYR A 274 -5.87 0.21 -10.03
C TYR A 274 -6.05 1.48 -10.86
N PRO A 275 -6.32 2.64 -10.22
CA PRO A 275 -6.38 3.92 -10.94
C PRO A 275 -5.03 4.27 -11.54
N SER A 276 -5.03 4.66 -12.81
CA SER A 276 -3.82 5.01 -13.55
C SER A 276 -3.75 6.50 -13.91
N HIS A 277 -4.60 6.99 -14.78
CA HIS A 277 -4.60 8.37 -15.25
C HIS A 277 -5.80 9.14 -14.71
N PHE A 278 -5.55 10.34 -14.18
CA PHE A 278 -6.62 11.27 -13.83
C PHE A 278 -7.22 11.85 -15.11
N ILE A 279 -8.52 11.69 -15.30
CA ILE A 279 -9.23 12.15 -16.50
C ILE A 279 -9.81 13.54 -16.30
N ARG A 280 -10.53 13.74 -15.18
CA ARG A 280 -11.16 15.01 -14.86
C ARG A 280 -11.65 15.07 -13.40
N PRO A 281 -11.84 16.26 -12.84
CA PRO A 281 -12.51 16.42 -11.55
C PRO A 281 -14.00 16.08 -11.65
N ASN A 282 -14.65 15.99 -10.49
CA ASN A 282 -16.10 15.86 -10.41
C ASN A 282 -16.77 17.14 -10.92
N ILE A 283 -17.73 16.98 -11.81
CA ILE A 283 -18.58 18.07 -12.34
C ILE A 283 -20.05 17.76 -12.08
N ARG A 284 -20.83 18.81 -11.98
CA ARG A 284 -22.30 18.70 -11.84
C ARG A 284 -22.94 18.76 -13.21
N PHE A 285 -23.95 17.92 -13.40
CA PHE A 285 -24.76 17.89 -14.63
C PHE A 285 -26.18 18.30 -14.33
N ALA A 286 -26.80 19.05 -15.22
CA ALA A 286 -28.18 19.48 -15.06
C ALA A 286 -29.16 18.34 -15.41
N THR A 287 -28.79 17.45 -16.32
CA THR A 287 -29.65 16.35 -16.77
C THR A 287 -28.91 15.01 -16.84
N PRO A 288 -29.63 13.87 -16.75
CA PRO A 288 -29.05 12.54 -16.94
C PRO A 288 -28.40 12.36 -18.32
N GLU A 289 -28.95 13.00 -19.36
CA GLU A 289 -28.45 12.93 -20.72
C GLU A 289 -27.09 13.62 -20.88
N GLU A 290 -26.88 14.74 -20.20
CA GLU A 290 -25.57 15.40 -20.12
C GLU A 290 -24.53 14.52 -19.44
N LEU A 291 -24.89 13.90 -18.32
CA LEU A 291 -24.03 12.94 -17.62
C LEU A 291 -23.69 11.75 -18.52
N SER A 292 -24.66 11.17 -19.22
CA SER A 292 -24.44 10.03 -20.11
C SER A 292 -23.50 10.37 -21.28
N ARG A 293 -23.65 11.56 -21.87
CA ARG A 293 -22.73 12.05 -22.92
C ARG A 293 -21.31 12.23 -22.41
N GLN A 294 -21.16 12.77 -21.19
CA GLN A 294 -19.84 12.94 -20.60
C GLN A 294 -19.20 11.58 -20.28
N ILE A 295 -19.95 10.61 -19.76
CA ILE A 295 -19.45 9.25 -19.51
C ILE A 295 -18.97 8.61 -20.83
N ALA A 296 -19.69 8.79 -21.94
CA ALA A 296 -19.27 8.29 -23.25
C ALA A 296 -17.95 8.94 -23.69
N HIS A 297 -17.79 10.24 -23.51
CA HIS A 297 -16.56 10.97 -23.83
C HIS A 297 -15.39 10.53 -22.92
N ASP A 298 -15.64 10.35 -21.62
CA ASP A 298 -14.64 9.83 -20.67
C ASP A 298 -14.16 8.45 -21.12
N LYS A 299 -15.07 7.54 -21.52
CA LYS A 299 -14.71 6.21 -22.03
C LYS A 299 -13.82 6.29 -23.25
N GLU A 300 -14.13 7.15 -24.22
CA GLU A 300 -13.28 7.34 -25.42
C GLU A 300 -11.86 7.81 -25.02
N THR A 301 -11.79 8.73 -24.06
CA THR A 301 -10.51 9.23 -23.54
C THR A 301 -9.72 8.11 -22.84
N VAL A 302 -10.37 7.35 -21.98
CA VAL A 302 -9.75 6.22 -21.27
C VAL A 302 -9.24 5.16 -22.24
N LEU A 303 -10.02 4.81 -23.26
CA LEU A 303 -9.62 3.82 -24.27
C LEU A 303 -8.37 4.24 -25.05
N LYS A 304 -8.11 5.54 -25.23
CA LYS A 304 -6.88 6.05 -25.87
C LYS A 304 -5.65 5.98 -24.95
N LEU A 305 -5.85 6.00 -23.63
CA LEU A 305 -4.77 6.05 -22.64
C LEU A 305 -4.30 4.65 -22.19
N ILE A 306 -5.18 3.66 -22.20
CA ILE A 306 -4.93 2.32 -21.69
C ILE A 306 -5.07 1.20 -22.75
N LEU A 307 -4.74 1.58 -23.99
CA LEU A 307 -4.67 0.63 -25.13
C LEU A 307 -3.62 -0.46 -24.92
#